data_943a1c863cb9a7d65712b4c42b4398e1
#
_entry.id   943a1c863cb9a7d65712b4c42b4398e1
#
_cell.length_a   1.000
_cell.length_b   1.000
_cell.length_c   1.000
_cell.angle_alpha   90.00
_cell.angle_beta   90.00
_cell.angle_gamma   90.00
#
_symmetry.space_group_name_H-M   'P 1'
#
loop_
_entity.id
_entity.type
_entity.pdbx_description
1 polymer ?
#
loop_
_entity_poly.entity_id
_entity_poly.type
_entity_poly.pdbx_seq_one_letter_code
_entity_poly.pdbx_strand_id
1 'polypeptide(L)'
;MLSTESVESLLSPISEALPSGDDLEYDAAFTALAAEAEPKPEQQFGDTVIAAVEPEWQALTNRAADLLKRSKDVRIAVLALRAATHTQGIEGFSLGLALLLALLDRFWDTIHPQLDADDDNDPTMRMNALAALGDGNNGCVVLGDLYDCVLGTSRAVGAIRVRDIAIAHNKLTASGKDPGYSLPQVSDALLDIYSATPKVFDLAIGSAALVQQIEALIEAKTGQGDQIDLKPLRTLTHLLRTVCQATVTTANPEAEVPVDAEADSSAAPGAARAAGGPMRGEINTRHDALLMLDKVIAFLEKTEPGNPAPMLIKRAKRLVGVSFIDIMNDLAPDAINSIQNITGKPV
;
A
#
# COMPACT_ATOMS: atom_id res chain seq x y z
N MET A 1 -1.13 21.86 -10.44
CA MET A 1 -1.85 20.75 -9.82
C MET A 1 -2.20 19.72 -10.87
N LEU A 2 -2.08 18.42 -10.56
CA LEU A 2 -2.62 17.39 -11.43
C LEU A 2 -4.15 17.38 -11.37
N SER A 3 -4.79 17.19 -12.52
CA SER A 3 -6.23 16.98 -12.65
C SER A 3 -6.46 15.90 -13.72
N THR A 4 -7.63 15.32 -13.77
CA THR A 4 -7.99 14.33 -14.80
C THR A 4 -7.75 14.90 -16.20
N GLU A 5 -8.14 16.14 -16.45
CA GLU A 5 -7.93 16.82 -17.73
C GLU A 5 -6.44 17.01 -18.05
N SER A 6 -5.62 17.39 -17.05
CA SER A 6 -4.17 17.52 -17.25
C SER A 6 -3.53 16.16 -17.54
N VAL A 7 -3.94 15.11 -16.85
CA VAL A 7 -3.47 13.72 -17.10
C VAL A 7 -3.78 13.33 -18.54
N GLU A 8 -5.02 13.51 -19.01
CA GLU A 8 -5.39 13.22 -20.39
C GLU A 8 -4.54 13.99 -21.40
N SER A 9 -4.28 15.27 -21.17
CA SER A 9 -3.45 16.09 -22.04
C SER A 9 -2.00 15.59 -22.11
N LEU A 10 -1.45 15.09 -21.01
CA LEU A 10 -0.10 14.54 -20.92
C LEU A 10 0.05 13.18 -21.61
N LEU A 11 -1.05 12.51 -21.93
CA LEU A 11 -1.07 11.24 -22.68
C LEU A 11 -1.08 11.41 -24.19
N SER A 12 -1.11 12.62 -24.72
CA SER A 12 -0.97 12.86 -26.15
C SER A 12 0.47 12.59 -26.60
N PRO A 13 0.69 11.92 -27.76
CA PRO A 13 2.04 11.74 -28.29
C PRO A 13 2.68 13.10 -28.59
N ILE A 14 4.01 13.18 -28.45
CA ILE A 14 4.76 14.42 -28.72
C ILE A 14 4.77 14.74 -30.21
N SER A 15 5.02 13.71 -31.04
CA SER A 15 4.90 13.78 -32.50
C SER A 15 4.58 12.42 -33.09
N GLU A 16 4.23 12.35 -34.39
CA GLU A 16 4.02 11.05 -35.06
C GLU A 16 5.33 10.25 -35.17
N ALA A 17 6.44 10.92 -35.45
CA ALA A 17 7.75 10.27 -35.62
C ALA A 17 8.40 9.85 -34.29
N LEU A 18 8.19 10.63 -33.23
CA LEU A 18 8.73 10.40 -31.91
C LEU A 18 7.61 10.56 -30.86
N PRO A 19 6.80 9.51 -30.66
CA PRO A 19 5.64 9.60 -29.77
C PRO A 19 5.98 9.97 -28.32
N SER A 20 7.13 9.53 -27.85
CA SER A 20 7.64 9.86 -26.51
C SER A 20 8.56 11.10 -26.46
N GLY A 21 8.86 11.72 -27.61
CA GLY A 21 9.78 12.84 -27.70
C GLY A 21 11.25 12.44 -27.49
N ASP A 22 12.12 13.45 -27.30
CA ASP A 22 13.55 13.25 -27.09
C ASP A 22 13.84 12.77 -25.66
N ASP A 23 14.96 12.05 -25.48
CA ASP A 23 15.49 11.76 -24.16
C ASP A 23 16.05 13.01 -23.51
N LEU A 24 15.54 13.35 -22.34
CA LEU A 24 15.94 14.54 -21.58
C LEU A 24 16.99 14.25 -20.49
N GLU A 25 17.67 13.10 -20.50
CA GLU A 25 18.63 12.71 -19.45
C GLU A 25 19.68 13.80 -19.17
N TYR A 26 20.17 14.46 -20.21
CA TYR A 26 21.16 15.54 -20.10
C TYR A 26 20.54 16.94 -20.21
N ASP A 27 19.21 17.06 -20.24
CA ASP A 27 18.53 18.37 -20.26
C ASP A 27 18.66 19.07 -18.92
N ALA A 28 19.03 20.34 -18.91
CA ALA A 28 19.24 21.12 -17.70
C ALA A 28 17.97 21.24 -16.84
N ALA A 29 16.77 21.28 -17.46
CA ALA A 29 15.52 21.36 -16.74
C ALA A 29 15.16 20.02 -16.05
N PHE A 30 15.50 18.88 -16.68
CA PHE A 30 15.33 17.57 -16.07
C PHE A 30 16.31 17.37 -14.89
N THR A 31 17.60 17.71 -15.09
CA THR A 31 18.60 17.62 -14.03
C THR A 31 18.24 18.50 -12.83
N ALA A 32 17.75 19.73 -13.10
CA ALA A 32 17.27 20.63 -12.06
C ALA A 32 16.06 20.07 -11.31
N LEU A 33 15.07 19.50 -12.04
CA LEU A 33 13.88 18.87 -11.43
C LEU A 33 14.28 17.74 -10.47
N ALA A 34 15.19 16.86 -10.89
CA ALA A 34 15.66 15.76 -10.07
C ALA A 34 16.40 16.24 -8.81
N ALA A 35 17.31 17.23 -8.96
CA ALA A 35 18.07 17.78 -7.85
C ALA A 35 17.18 18.55 -6.84
N GLU A 36 16.16 19.26 -7.32
CA GLU A 36 15.23 20.01 -6.47
C GLU A 36 14.21 19.10 -5.75
N ALA A 37 13.99 17.89 -6.25
CA ALA A 37 13.12 16.89 -5.60
C ALA A 37 13.79 16.17 -4.42
N GLU A 38 15.11 16.36 -4.25
CA GLU A 38 15.86 15.80 -3.12
C GLU A 38 15.73 16.70 -1.88
N PRO A 39 15.23 16.19 -0.74
CA PRO A 39 15.21 16.96 0.50
C PRO A 39 16.63 17.23 0.98
N LYS A 40 16.89 18.45 1.43
CA LYS A 40 18.18 18.80 2.02
C LYS A 40 18.13 18.52 3.52
N PRO A 41 18.88 17.52 4.02
CA PRO A 41 18.87 17.18 5.44
C PRO A 41 19.46 18.32 6.28
N GLU A 42 19.11 18.34 7.56
CA GLU A 42 19.75 19.22 8.54
C GLU A 42 21.27 18.97 8.55
N GLN A 43 22.04 20.05 8.52
CA GLN A 43 23.49 20.01 8.57
C GLN A 43 24.01 20.82 9.76
N GLN A 44 24.93 20.24 10.50
CA GLN A 44 25.57 20.90 11.62
C GLN A 44 27.06 21.16 11.31
N PHE A 45 27.47 22.42 11.37
CA PHE A 45 28.84 22.84 11.24
C PHE A 45 29.29 23.55 12.53
N GLY A 46 29.93 22.82 13.43
CA GLY A 46 30.26 23.33 14.76
C GLY A 46 28.98 23.70 15.55
N ASP A 47 28.85 24.96 15.93
CA ASP A 47 27.68 25.49 16.67
C ASP A 47 26.57 26.01 15.72
N THR A 48 26.78 25.99 14.41
CA THR A 48 25.79 26.44 13.43
C THR A 48 24.97 25.26 12.92
N VAL A 49 23.65 25.31 13.08
CA VAL A 49 22.68 24.33 12.56
C VAL A 49 22.01 24.97 11.35
N ILE A 50 22.14 24.32 10.18
CA ILE A 50 21.35 24.63 8.98
C ILE A 50 20.15 23.69 8.99
N ALA A 51 18.96 24.23 9.13
CA ALA A 51 17.73 23.43 9.18
C ALA A 51 17.50 22.64 7.88
N ALA A 52 16.86 21.50 7.97
CA ALA A 52 16.40 20.74 6.82
C ALA A 52 15.47 21.60 5.94
N VAL A 53 15.58 21.44 4.63
CA VAL A 53 14.76 22.17 3.65
C VAL A 53 14.00 21.14 2.81
N GLU A 54 12.69 21.20 2.89
CA GLU A 54 11.80 20.40 2.04
C GLU A 54 11.75 20.95 0.62
N PRO A 55 11.54 20.07 -0.38
CA PRO A 55 11.32 20.48 -1.77
C PRO A 55 10.11 21.40 -1.95
N GLU A 56 10.19 22.29 -2.92
CA GLU A 56 9.07 23.15 -3.33
C GLU A 56 8.09 22.36 -4.22
N TRP A 57 7.35 21.44 -3.60
CA TRP A 57 6.52 20.43 -4.27
C TRP A 57 5.56 21.00 -5.32
N GLN A 58 5.00 22.20 -5.09
CA GLN A 58 4.08 22.83 -6.06
C GLN A 58 4.82 23.25 -7.34
N ALA A 59 6.03 23.77 -7.20
CA ALA A 59 6.86 24.14 -8.35
C ALA A 59 7.30 22.89 -9.11
N LEU A 60 7.67 21.82 -8.40
CA LEU A 60 8.04 20.52 -8.99
C LEU A 60 6.89 19.91 -9.78
N THR A 61 5.64 19.93 -9.25
CA THR A 61 4.46 19.44 -9.97
C THR A 61 4.31 20.13 -11.33
N ASN A 62 4.45 21.44 -11.38
CA ASN A 62 4.29 22.21 -12.60
C ASN A 62 5.43 21.92 -13.60
N ARG A 63 6.68 21.88 -13.13
CA ARG A 63 7.85 21.60 -13.99
C ARG A 63 7.82 20.17 -14.53
N ALA A 64 7.45 19.18 -13.72
CA ALA A 64 7.30 17.81 -14.17
C ALA A 64 6.22 17.71 -15.28
N ALA A 65 5.07 18.37 -15.11
CA ALA A 65 4.04 18.43 -16.13
C ALA A 65 4.54 19.09 -17.43
N ASP A 66 5.33 20.16 -17.33
CA ASP A 66 5.89 20.83 -18.53
C ASP A 66 6.94 19.96 -19.24
N LEU A 67 7.75 19.20 -18.51
CA LEU A 67 8.68 18.25 -19.10
C LEU A 67 7.96 17.07 -19.76
N LEU A 68 6.87 16.55 -19.18
CA LEU A 68 6.06 15.49 -19.77
C LEU A 68 5.35 15.90 -21.07
N LYS A 69 5.20 17.20 -21.33
CA LYS A 69 4.76 17.72 -22.64
C LYS A 69 5.87 17.68 -23.70
N ARG A 70 7.13 17.53 -23.30
CA ARG A 70 8.29 17.47 -24.20
C ARG A 70 8.82 16.06 -24.38
N SER A 71 8.68 15.23 -23.32
CA SER A 71 9.18 13.86 -23.31
C SER A 71 8.32 12.99 -22.42
N LYS A 72 7.98 11.77 -22.87
CA LYS A 72 7.38 10.74 -22.03
C LYS A 72 8.51 9.99 -21.36
N ASP A 73 8.68 10.23 -20.05
CA ASP A 73 9.75 9.68 -19.26
C ASP A 73 9.23 9.19 -17.92
N VAL A 74 9.54 7.93 -17.58
CA VAL A 74 9.13 7.28 -16.32
C VAL A 74 9.71 8.03 -15.11
N ARG A 75 10.95 8.51 -15.19
CA ARG A 75 11.61 9.25 -14.11
C ARG A 75 10.86 10.54 -13.79
N ILE A 76 10.44 11.27 -14.83
CA ILE A 76 9.63 12.50 -14.68
C ILE A 76 8.24 12.16 -14.14
N ALA A 77 7.62 11.07 -14.62
CA ALA A 77 6.30 10.64 -14.14
C ALA A 77 6.32 10.26 -12.65
N VAL A 78 7.37 9.59 -12.17
CA VAL A 78 7.55 9.29 -10.75
C VAL A 78 7.75 10.57 -9.92
N LEU A 79 8.53 11.54 -10.40
CA LEU A 79 8.66 12.83 -9.73
C LEU A 79 7.34 13.62 -9.70
N ALA A 80 6.54 13.54 -10.77
CA ALA A 80 5.20 14.13 -10.82
C ALA A 80 4.25 13.46 -9.80
N LEU A 81 4.29 12.12 -9.69
CA LEU A 81 3.54 11.35 -8.69
C LEU A 81 3.90 11.81 -7.28
N ARG A 82 5.19 11.89 -6.94
CA ARG A 82 5.69 12.35 -5.64
C ARG A 82 5.19 13.77 -5.32
N ALA A 83 5.46 14.70 -6.23
CA ALA A 83 5.07 16.10 -6.06
C ALA A 83 3.56 16.29 -5.94
N ALA A 84 2.77 15.54 -6.70
CA ALA A 84 1.31 15.55 -6.58
C ALA A 84 0.84 14.96 -5.25
N THR A 85 1.48 13.89 -4.74
CA THR A 85 1.17 13.31 -3.43
C THR A 85 1.37 14.33 -2.31
N HIS A 86 2.48 15.08 -2.33
CA HIS A 86 2.74 16.13 -1.34
C HIS A 86 1.79 17.33 -1.44
N THR A 87 1.36 17.71 -2.66
CA THR A 87 0.55 18.91 -2.87
C THR A 87 -0.95 18.68 -2.80
N GLN A 88 -1.41 17.48 -3.16
CA GLN A 88 -2.84 17.14 -3.31
C GLN A 88 -3.26 15.91 -2.48
N GLY A 89 -2.34 15.38 -1.67
CA GLY A 89 -2.62 14.22 -0.84
C GLY A 89 -3.00 12.97 -1.65
N ILE A 90 -3.98 12.22 -1.16
CA ILE A 90 -4.41 10.97 -1.81
C ILE A 90 -4.98 11.17 -3.23
N GLU A 91 -5.54 12.34 -3.52
CA GLU A 91 -6.00 12.67 -4.87
C GLU A 91 -4.81 12.78 -5.83
N GLY A 92 -3.74 13.47 -5.43
CA GLY A 92 -2.50 13.56 -6.20
C GLY A 92 -1.82 12.21 -6.38
N PHE A 93 -1.81 11.38 -5.33
CA PHE A 93 -1.28 10.02 -5.39
C PHE A 93 -2.04 9.16 -6.41
N SER A 94 -3.36 9.14 -6.34
CA SER A 94 -4.20 8.39 -7.27
C SER A 94 -4.05 8.85 -8.73
N LEU A 95 -4.06 10.17 -8.97
CA LEU A 95 -3.86 10.76 -10.30
C LEU A 95 -2.45 10.49 -10.85
N GLY A 96 -1.43 10.56 -9.99
CA GLY A 96 -0.05 10.25 -10.37
C GLY A 96 0.15 8.79 -10.75
N LEU A 97 -0.45 7.84 -10.00
CA LEU A 97 -0.46 6.42 -10.36
C LEU A 97 -1.20 6.18 -11.68
N ALA A 98 -2.36 6.82 -11.88
CA ALA A 98 -3.13 6.69 -13.12
C ALA A 98 -2.35 7.24 -14.33
N LEU A 99 -1.65 8.37 -14.17
CA LEU A 99 -0.77 8.91 -15.21
C LEU A 99 0.37 7.94 -15.54
N LEU A 100 1.07 7.42 -14.51
CA LEU A 100 2.17 6.49 -14.70
C LEU A 100 1.72 5.22 -15.40
N LEU A 101 0.62 4.60 -14.94
CA LEU A 101 0.02 3.42 -15.58
C LEU A 101 -0.29 3.67 -17.05
N ALA A 102 -0.97 4.78 -17.35
CA ALA A 102 -1.37 5.10 -18.71
C ALA A 102 -0.18 5.42 -19.62
N LEU A 103 0.88 6.05 -19.09
CA LEU A 103 2.12 6.28 -19.85
C LEU A 103 2.83 4.95 -20.17
N LEU A 104 2.94 4.05 -19.19
CA LEU A 104 3.54 2.72 -19.37
C LEU A 104 2.73 1.87 -20.36
N ASP A 105 1.42 1.87 -20.26
CA ASP A 105 0.54 1.11 -21.16
C ASP A 105 0.62 1.61 -22.62
N ARG A 106 0.52 2.94 -22.80
CA ARG A 106 0.45 3.55 -24.14
C ARG A 106 1.78 3.67 -24.85
N PHE A 107 2.86 3.93 -24.10
CA PHE A 107 4.17 4.27 -24.64
C PHE A 107 5.27 3.26 -24.32
N TRP A 108 4.93 2.03 -23.89
CA TRP A 108 5.93 1.06 -23.44
C TRP A 108 7.13 0.93 -24.37
N ASP A 109 6.91 0.87 -25.68
CA ASP A 109 7.99 0.63 -26.64
C ASP A 109 8.86 1.87 -26.90
N THR A 110 8.42 3.07 -26.50
CA THR A 110 9.09 4.34 -26.84
C THR A 110 9.38 5.24 -25.65
N ILE A 111 8.80 4.97 -24.47
CA ILE A 111 8.98 5.78 -23.26
C ILE A 111 10.42 5.71 -22.74
N HIS A 112 10.92 6.84 -22.22
CA HIS A 112 12.25 6.89 -21.60
C HIS A 112 12.24 6.46 -20.14
N PRO A 113 13.31 5.81 -19.64
CA PRO A 113 14.46 5.26 -20.40
C PRO A 113 13.99 4.21 -21.41
N GLN A 114 14.56 4.25 -22.62
CA GLN A 114 14.25 3.26 -23.66
C GLN A 114 14.76 1.88 -23.26
N LEU A 115 14.19 0.84 -23.90
CA LEU A 115 14.70 -0.52 -23.80
C LEU A 115 16.05 -0.58 -24.52
N ASP A 116 16.98 -1.40 -24.00
CA ASP A 116 18.29 -1.59 -24.64
C ASP A 116 18.15 -2.50 -25.85
N ALA A 117 18.17 -1.90 -27.05
CA ALA A 117 18.00 -2.61 -28.31
C ALA A 117 19.21 -3.53 -28.64
N ASP A 118 20.38 -3.27 -28.06
CA ASP A 118 21.59 -4.05 -28.26
C ASP A 118 21.61 -5.31 -27.35
N ASP A 119 20.78 -5.31 -26.27
CA ASP A 119 20.66 -6.43 -25.32
C ASP A 119 19.20 -6.93 -25.25
N ASP A 120 18.67 -7.41 -26.37
CA ASP A 120 17.33 -8.05 -26.52
C ASP A 120 16.18 -7.24 -25.93
N ASN A 121 16.25 -5.91 -26.04
CA ASN A 121 15.32 -4.96 -25.43
C ASN A 121 15.25 -5.03 -23.91
N ASP A 122 16.40 -5.17 -23.25
CA ASP A 122 16.48 -5.22 -21.79
C ASP A 122 15.83 -4.00 -21.13
N PRO A 123 14.90 -4.22 -20.18
CA PRO A 123 14.17 -3.14 -19.51
C PRO A 123 14.89 -2.58 -18.27
N THR A 124 16.09 -3.02 -17.92
CA THR A 124 16.77 -2.74 -16.64
C THR A 124 16.77 -1.25 -16.26
N MET A 125 17.10 -0.35 -17.22
CA MET A 125 17.13 1.08 -16.93
C MET A 125 15.73 1.62 -16.55
N ARG A 126 14.69 1.11 -17.19
CA ARG A 126 13.29 1.47 -16.89
C ARG A 126 12.86 0.90 -15.55
N MET A 127 13.26 -0.33 -15.23
CA MET A 127 12.98 -0.97 -13.95
C MET A 127 13.67 -0.22 -12.81
N ASN A 128 14.90 0.23 -13.01
CA ASN A 128 15.60 1.08 -12.04
C ASN A 128 14.86 2.42 -11.78
N ALA A 129 14.28 3.02 -12.82
CA ALA A 129 13.46 4.24 -12.66
C ALA A 129 12.16 3.97 -11.88
N LEU A 130 11.55 2.80 -12.05
CA LEU A 130 10.35 2.37 -11.34
C LEU A 130 10.62 1.85 -9.92
N ALA A 131 11.87 1.51 -9.58
CA ALA A 131 12.24 1.04 -8.24
C ALA A 131 11.90 2.04 -7.13
N ALA A 132 11.82 3.34 -7.45
CA ALA A 132 11.33 4.38 -6.53
C ALA A 132 9.91 4.13 -5.98
N LEU A 133 9.10 3.29 -6.64
CA LEU A 133 7.76 2.90 -6.19
C LEU A 133 7.78 1.88 -5.05
N GLY A 134 8.78 1.01 -4.98
CA GLY A 134 8.68 -0.20 -4.15
C GLY A 134 9.92 -0.64 -3.40
N ASP A 135 11.12 -0.32 -3.83
CA ASP A 135 12.33 -0.86 -3.22
C ASP A 135 12.70 -0.12 -1.92
N GLY A 136 12.53 -0.81 -0.80
CA GLY A 136 12.89 -0.31 0.53
C GLY A 136 14.39 -0.15 0.78
N ASN A 137 15.27 -0.71 -0.06
CA ASN A 137 16.72 -0.65 0.13
C ASN A 137 17.36 0.63 -0.44
N ASN A 138 16.71 1.29 -1.41
CA ASN A 138 17.17 2.53 -2.02
C ASN A 138 16.38 3.77 -1.59
N GLY A 139 15.74 3.72 -0.41
CA GLY A 139 14.87 4.78 0.06
C GLY A 139 13.61 4.85 -0.80
N CYS A 140 12.67 3.95 -0.54
CA CYS A 140 11.36 3.89 -1.19
C CYS A 140 10.60 5.21 -1.00
N VAL A 141 10.96 6.19 -1.83
CA VAL A 141 10.53 7.58 -1.66
C VAL A 141 9.03 7.72 -1.83
N VAL A 142 8.41 7.01 -2.79
CA VAL A 142 6.96 7.05 -3.02
C VAL A 142 6.19 6.42 -1.86
N LEU A 143 6.70 5.34 -1.28
CA LEU A 143 6.10 4.72 -0.09
C LEU A 143 6.19 5.66 1.13
N GLY A 144 7.34 6.33 1.30
CA GLY A 144 7.54 7.36 2.33
C GLY A 144 6.57 8.52 2.17
N ASP A 145 6.47 9.06 0.95
CA ASP A 145 5.53 10.13 0.60
C ASP A 145 4.08 9.73 0.90
N LEU A 146 3.71 8.46 0.61
CA LEU A 146 2.37 7.95 0.92
C LEU A 146 2.14 7.81 2.43
N TYR A 147 3.13 7.35 3.21
CA TYR A 147 3.01 7.31 4.68
C TYR A 147 2.75 8.69 5.27
N ASP A 148 3.40 9.73 4.75
CA ASP A 148 3.25 11.11 5.23
C ASP A 148 2.02 11.83 4.66
N CYS A 149 1.38 11.23 3.66
CA CYS A 149 0.17 11.75 3.04
C CYS A 149 -0.96 11.89 4.06
N VAL A 150 -1.58 13.07 4.11
CA VAL A 150 -2.78 13.33 4.91
C VAL A 150 -4.00 12.82 4.17
N LEU A 151 -4.73 11.89 4.79
CA LEU A 151 -6.00 11.40 4.26
C LEU A 151 -7.13 12.42 4.46
N GLY A 152 -7.13 13.08 5.60
CA GLY A 152 -8.09 14.13 5.92
C GLY A 152 -7.88 14.67 7.33
N THR A 153 -8.75 15.61 7.74
CA THR A 153 -8.70 16.24 9.05
C THR A 153 -9.99 15.99 9.81
N SER A 154 -9.88 15.31 10.96
CA SER A 154 -10.97 15.12 11.90
C SER A 154 -11.03 16.28 12.90
N ARG A 155 -12.23 16.64 13.31
CA ARG A 155 -12.45 17.67 14.34
C ARG A 155 -11.94 17.26 15.71
N ALA A 156 -11.90 15.96 16.00
CA ALA A 156 -11.53 15.42 17.30
C ALA A 156 -10.03 15.31 17.51
N VAL A 157 -9.29 14.83 16.48
CA VAL A 157 -7.86 14.47 16.59
C VAL A 157 -6.95 15.24 15.62
N GLY A 158 -7.52 16.06 14.73
CA GLY A 158 -6.75 16.79 13.72
C GLY A 158 -6.47 15.97 12.46
N ALA A 159 -5.34 16.25 11.80
CA ALA A 159 -4.96 15.56 10.58
C ALA A 159 -4.63 14.09 10.82
N ILE A 160 -5.20 13.21 10.02
CA ILE A 160 -4.90 11.77 10.01
C ILE A 160 -4.07 11.48 8.76
N ARG A 161 -2.88 10.97 8.99
CA ARG A 161 -1.98 10.51 7.93
C ARG A 161 -2.14 9.03 7.68
N VAL A 162 -1.68 8.58 6.53
CA VAL A 162 -1.65 7.14 6.20
C VAL A 162 -0.83 6.34 7.21
N ARG A 163 0.28 6.91 7.72
CA ARG A 163 1.08 6.27 8.78
C ARG A 163 0.31 6.05 10.08
N ASP A 164 -0.58 6.95 10.45
CA ASP A 164 -1.39 6.82 11.66
C ASP A 164 -2.33 5.62 11.57
N ILE A 165 -2.90 5.40 10.37
CA ILE A 165 -3.69 4.22 10.06
C ILE A 165 -2.83 2.96 10.13
N ALA A 166 -1.63 2.99 9.55
CA ALA A 166 -0.73 1.84 9.54
C ALA A 166 -0.24 1.46 10.96
N ILE A 167 0.04 2.46 11.81
CA ILE A 167 0.41 2.25 13.22
C ILE A 167 -0.76 1.64 13.99
N ALA A 168 -1.97 2.22 13.88
CA ALA A 168 -3.16 1.71 14.57
C ALA A 168 -3.50 0.25 14.19
N HIS A 169 -3.19 -0.15 12.96
CA HIS A 169 -3.38 -1.51 12.46
C HIS A 169 -2.13 -2.42 12.65
N ASN A 170 -1.12 -2.01 13.43
CA ASN A 170 0.12 -2.76 13.68
C ASN A 170 0.88 -3.16 12.41
N LYS A 171 0.83 -2.33 11.36
CA LYS A 171 1.57 -2.51 10.12
C LYS A 171 2.83 -1.65 10.06
N LEU A 172 2.92 -0.64 10.93
CA LEU A 172 4.08 0.22 11.12
C LEU A 172 4.34 0.37 12.62
N THR A 173 5.62 0.39 13.02
CA THR A 173 5.99 0.63 14.41
C THR A 173 5.96 2.12 14.70
N ALA A 174 5.28 2.51 15.78
CA ALA A 174 5.28 3.88 16.27
C ALA A 174 6.71 4.32 16.65
N SER A 175 7.08 5.54 16.33
CA SER A 175 8.33 6.14 16.78
C SER A 175 8.11 7.00 18.03
N GLY A 176 9.18 7.22 18.83
CA GLY A 176 9.06 8.04 20.04
C GLY A 176 8.64 9.50 19.78
N LYS A 177 8.74 9.97 18.55
CA LYS A 177 8.27 11.31 18.12
C LYS A 177 6.81 11.31 17.65
N ASP A 178 6.25 10.13 17.35
CA ASP A 178 4.91 9.97 16.80
C ASP A 178 4.29 8.69 17.42
N PRO A 179 3.69 8.80 18.63
CA PRO A 179 3.19 7.64 19.37
C PRO A 179 1.97 6.99 18.67
N GLY A 180 1.39 7.68 17.68
CA GLY A 180 0.21 7.21 16.96
C GLY A 180 -1.10 7.33 17.76
N TYR A 181 -2.19 7.06 17.08
CA TYR A 181 -3.52 6.98 17.67
C TYR A 181 -3.92 5.52 17.89
N SER A 182 -4.81 5.28 18.85
CA SER A 182 -5.43 3.97 19.03
C SER A 182 -6.38 3.64 17.86
N LEU A 183 -6.62 2.36 17.62
CA LEU A 183 -7.53 1.93 16.57
C LEU A 183 -8.94 2.56 16.67
N PRO A 184 -9.59 2.65 17.85
CA PRO A 184 -10.87 3.34 17.97
C PRO A 184 -10.79 4.83 17.59
N GLN A 185 -9.74 5.55 18.01
CA GLN A 185 -9.56 6.96 17.67
C GLN A 185 -9.41 7.16 16.16
N VAL A 186 -8.65 6.29 15.48
CA VAL A 186 -8.52 6.34 14.02
C VAL A 186 -9.86 6.03 13.36
N SER A 187 -10.59 5.02 13.82
CA SER A 187 -11.89 4.65 13.24
C SER A 187 -12.91 5.78 13.35
N ASP A 188 -13.01 6.42 14.53
CA ASP A 188 -13.92 7.56 14.73
C ASP A 188 -13.50 8.76 13.88
N ALA A 189 -12.20 9.03 13.78
CA ALA A 189 -11.67 10.10 12.94
C ALA A 189 -11.96 9.86 11.45
N LEU A 190 -11.85 8.64 10.96
CA LEU A 190 -12.16 8.29 9.57
C LEU A 190 -13.65 8.46 9.24
N LEU A 191 -14.56 8.14 10.17
CA LEU A 191 -15.99 8.41 10.00
C LEU A 191 -16.28 9.92 9.91
N ASP A 192 -15.62 10.74 10.74
CA ASP A 192 -15.73 12.21 10.68
C ASP A 192 -15.19 12.76 9.35
N ILE A 193 -14.03 12.28 8.89
CA ILE A 193 -13.43 12.64 7.61
C ILE A 193 -14.33 12.22 6.44
N TYR A 194 -14.86 10.98 6.46
CA TYR A 194 -15.75 10.48 5.42
C TYR A 194 -17.01 11.35 5.28
N SER A 195 -17.58 11.76 6.39
CA SER A 195 -18.77 12.64 6.38
C SER A 195 -18.52 14.00 5.69
N ALA A 196 -17.28 14.49 5.74
CA ALA A 196 -16.86 15.76 5.15
C ALA A 196 -16.36 15.63 3.70
N THR A 197 -15.63 14.55 3.42
CA THR A 197 -14.91 14.37 2.14
C THR A 197 -14.96 12.90 1.64
N PRO A 198 -16.14 12.38 1.24
CA PRO A 198 -16.31 10.98 0.84
C PRO A 198 -15.43 10.60 -0.38
N LYS A 199 -15.22 11.52 -1.33
CA LYS A 199 -14.40 11.30 -2.54
C LYS A 199 -12.97 10.81 -2.22
N VAL A 200 -12.39 11.23 -1.11
CA VAL A 200 -11.04 10.82 -0.69
C VAL A 200 -10.98 9.31 -0.44
N PHE A 201 -12.05 8.73 0.08
CA PHE A 201 -12.14 7.29 0.33
C PHE A 201 -12.22 6.48 -0.96
N ASP A 202 -13.00 6.95 -1.94
CA ASP A 202 -13.08 6.31 -3.27
C ASP A 202 -11.70 6.28 -3.94
N LEU A 203 -10.94 7.38 -3.85
CA LEU A 203 -9.58 7.49 -4.40
C LEU A 203 -8.60 6.57 -3.66
N ALA A 204 -8.68 6.50 -2.32
CA ALA A 204 -7.86 5.61 -1.53
C ALA A 204 -8.15 4.13 -1.84
N ILE A 205 -9.42 3.77 -2.01
CA ILE A 205 -9.85 2.43 -2.41
C ILE A 205 -9.34 2.09 -3.82
N GLY A 206 -9.48 3.02 -4.77
CA GLY A 206 -9.07 2.85 -6.17
C GLY A 206 -7.56 2.72 -6.35
N SER A 207 -6.75 3.37 -5.51
CA SER A 207 -5.28 3.33 -5.64
C SER A 207 -4.70 1.92 -5.49
N ALA A 208 -5.33 1.03 -4.73
CA ALA A 208 -4.90 -0.37 -4.65
C ALA A 208 -5.02 -1.12 -5.98
N ALA A 209 -6.08 -0.84 -6.75
CA ALA A 209 -6.26 -1.43 -8.07
C ALA A 209 -5.23 -0.88 -9.07
N LEU A 210 -4.90 0.42 -9.00
CA LEU A 210 -3.87 1.03 -9.86
C LEU A 210 -2.49 0.39 -9.63
N VAL A 211 -2.09 0.15 -8.37
CA VAL A 211 -0.82 -0.53 -8.07
C VAL A 211 -0.82 -1.95 -8.63
N GLN A 212 -1.91 -2.70 -8.48
CA GLN A 212 -2.02 -4.05 -9.04
C GLN A 212 -1.95 -4.06 -10.58
N GLN A 213 -2.56 -3.07 -11.24
CA GLN A 213 -2.50 -2.92 -12.69
C GLN A 213 -1.10 -2.58 -13.18
N ILE A 214 -0.35 -1.74 -12.44
CA ILE A 214 1.06 -1.45 -12.75
C ILE A 214 1.91 -2.72 -12.62
N GLU A 215 1.75 -3.50 -11.54
CA GLU A 215 2.45 -4.79 -11.37
C GLU A 215 2.14 -5.73 -12.55
N ALA A 216 0.88 -5.94 -12.86
CA ALA A 216 0.44 -6.82 -13.93
C ALA A 216 0.96 -6.37 -15.31
N LEU A 217 0.98 -5.06 -15.57
CA LEU A 217 1.53 -4.50 -16.82
C LEU A 217 3.03 -4.76 -16.93
N ILE A 218 3.80 -4.51 -15.86
CA ILE A 218 5.25 -4.77 -15.83
C ILE A 218 5.51 -6.26 -16.08
N GLU A 219 4.83 -7.15 -15.38
CA GLU A 219 4.97 -8.59 -15.55
C GLU A 219 4.65 -9.03 -16.98
N ALA A 220 3.55 -8.52 -17.56
CA ALA A 220 3.16 -8.83 -18.93
C ALA A 220 4.17 -8.35 -19.98
N LYS A 221 4.84 -7.22 -19.72
CA LYS A 221 5.80 -6.61 -20.66
C LYS A 221 7.22 -7.16 -20.52
N THR A 222 7.63 -7.59 -19.33
CA THR A 222 9.01 -8.05 -19.06
C THR A 222 9.11 -9.57 -19.01
N GLY A 223 8.01 -10.28 -18.85
CA GLY A 223 7.97 -11.73 -18.65
C GLY A 223 8.57 -12.20 -17.31
N GLN A 224 8.94 -11.28 -16.42
CA GLN A 224 9.54 -11.55 -15.13
C GLN A 224 8.81 -10.73 -14.05
N GLY A 225 8.15 -11.41 -13.10
CA GLY A 225 7.35 -10.77 -12.05
C GLY A 225 8.16 -10.12 -10.92
N ASP A 226 9.46 -10.40 -10.78
CA ASP A 226 10.25 -10.03 -9.59
C ASP A 226 11.31 -8.94 -9.86
N GLN A 227 11.20 -8.18 -10.95
CA GLN A 227 12.17 -7.13 -11.26
C GLN A 227 12.09 -5.92 -10.33
N ILE A 228 10.90 -5.65 -9.76
CA ILE A 228 10.69 -4.57 -8.78
C ILE A 228 9.84 -5.12 -7.65
N ASP A 229 10.29 -4.95 -6.39
CA ASP A 229 9.48 -5.32 -5.23
C ASP A 229 8.43 -4.23 -4.92
N LEU A 230 7.26 -4.30 -5.53
CA LEU A 230 6.10 -3.45 -5.23
C LEU A 230 5.28 -3.93 -4.02
N LYS A 231 5.68 -5.04 -3.39
CA LYS A 231 4.95 -5.64 -2.26
C LYS A 231 4.71 -4.66 -1.09
N PRO A 232 5.66 -3.80 -0.68
CA PRO A 232 5.41 -2.81 0.37
C PRO A 232 4.30 -1.82 0.00
N LEU A 233 4.34 -1.27 -1.22
CA LEU A 233 3.34 -0.33 -1.73
C LEU A 233 1.97 -1.00 -1.88
N ARG A 234 1.93 -2.22 -2.43
CA ARG A 234 0.71 -3.04 -2.52
C ARG A 234 0.11 -3.32 -1.14
N THR A 235 0.94 -3.67 -0.16
CA THR A 235 0.48 -3.94 1.21
C THR A 235 -0.16 -2.71 1.85
N LEU A 236 0.45 -1.53 1.68
CA LEU A 236 -0.06 -0.28 2.25
C LEU A 236 -1.35 0.17 1.55
N THR A 237 -1.40 0.12 0.22
CA THR A 237 -2.61 0.49 -0.53
C THR A 237 -3.77 -0.50 -0.29
N HIS A 238 -3.48 -1.79 -0.10
CA HIS A 238 -4.48 -2.78 0.32
C HIS A 238 -5.01 -2.49 1.73
N LEU A 239 -4.15 -2.10 2.67
CA LEU A 239 -4.58 -1.66 4.01
C LEU A 239 -5.53 -0.46 3.89
N LEU A 240 -5.16 0.56 3.13
CA LEU A 240 -6.01 1.74 2.90
C LEU A 240 -7.36 1.34 2.30
N ARG A 241 -7.36 0.50 1.26
CA ARG A 241 -8.59 -0.05 0.67
C ARG A 241 -9.48 -0.70 1.74
N THR A 242 -8.91 -1.61 2.54
CA THR A 242 -9.67 -2.36 3.54
C THR A 242 -10.28 -1.43 4.60
N VAL A 243 -9.48 -0.51 5.11
CA VAL A 243 -9.91 0.44 6.16
C VAL A 243 -10.94 1.43 5.62
N CYS A 244 -10.71 1.99 4.43
CA CYS A 244 -11.64 2.93 3.82
C CYS A 244 -12.96 2.24 3.45
N GLN A 245 -12.95 1.02 2.90
CA GLN A 245 -14.15 0.24 2.63
C GLN A 245 -14.96 -0.05 3.91
N ALA A 246 -14.30 -0.44 4.99
CA ALA A 246 -14.95 -0.66 6.28
C ALA A 246 -15.61 0.62 6.80
N THR A 247 -14.95 1.77 6.67
CA THR A 247 -15.51 3.08 7.06
C THR A 247 -16.74 3.43 6.23
N VAL A 248 -16.67 3.28 4.90
CA VAL A 248 -17.80 3.52 3.98
C VAL A 248 -19.01 2.64 4.34
N THR A 249 -18.78 1.34 4.57
CA THR A 249 -19.83 0.40 4.95
C THR A 249 -20.45 0.76 6.31
N THR A 250 -19.63 1.18 7.28
CA THR A 250 -20.12 1.60 8.60
C THR A 250 -20.94 2.88 8.52
N ALA A 251 -20.54 3.82 7.67
CA ALA A 251 -21.25 5.09 7.49
C ALA A 251 -22.55 4.95 6.70
N ASN A 252 -22.65 3.96 5.80
CA ASN A 252 -23.80 3.71 4.93
C ASN A 252 -24.31 2.27 5.05
N PRO A 253 -24.95 1.88 6.14
CA PRO A 253 -25.35 0.49 6.36
C PRO A 253 -26.45 -0.01 5.39
N GLU A 254 -27.10 0.90 4.65
CA GLU A 254 -28.16 0.58 3.68
C GLU A 254 -27.66 0.51 2.22
N ALA A 255 -26.41 0.85 1.94
CA ALA A 255 -25.83 0.72 0.61
C ALA A 255 -25.46 -0.75 0.34
N GLU A 256 -26.24 -1.44 -0.46
CA GLU A 256 -25.85 -2.74 -1.01
C GLU A 256 -24.57 -2.59 -1.83
N VAL A 257 -23.48 -3.18 -1.36
CA VAL A 257 -22.20 -3.21 -2.10
C VAL A 257 -22.42 -4.10 -3.33
N PRO A 258 -22.17 -3.65 -4.56
CA PRO A 258 -22.12 -4.52 -5.72
C PRO A 258 -20.99 -5.53 -5.51
N VAL A 259 -21.36 -6.77 -5.32
CA VAL A 259 -20.41 -7.89 -5.32
C VAL A 259 -20.18 -8.22 -6.80
N ASP A 260 -18.99 -7.94 -7.32
CA ASP A 260 -18.52 -8.56 -8.54
C ASP A 260 -18.46 -10.09 -8.29
N ALA A 261 -19.51 -10.75 -8.72
CA ALA A 261 -19.61 -12.19 -8.74
C ALA A 261 -19.32 -12.63 -10.17
N GLU A 262 -18.12 -13.09 -10.45
CA GLU A 262 -17.98 -14.04 -11.55
C GLU A 262 -18.48 -15.40 -11.08
N ALA A 263 -19.54 -15.78 -11.76
CA ALA A 263 -20.39 -16.91 -11.46
C ALA A 263 -19.89 -18.18 -12.13
N ASP A 264 -20.23 -19.31 -11.57
CA ASP A 264 -20.78 -20.36 -12.43
C ASP A 264 -22.05 -20.94 -11.81
N SER A 265 -23.04 -21.07 -12.69
CA SER A 265 -24.43 -21.42 -12.41
C SER A 265 -24.65 -22.93 -12.38
N SER A 266 -25.41 -23.42 -11.44
CA SER A 266 -26.64 -24.19 -11.76
C SER A 266 -27.35 -24.75 -10.52
N ALA A 267 -28.68 -24.67 -10.62
CA ALA A 267 -29.73 -25.48 -9.97
C ALA A 267 -30.34 -25.01 -8.64
N ALA A 268 -31.63 -24.83 -8.75
CA ALA A 268 -32.70 -24.30 -7.94
C ALA A 268 -33.17 -25.22 -6.75
N PRO A 269 -34.36 -25.02 -6.11
CA PRO A 269 -34.44 -24.34 -4.80
C PRO A 269 -35.07 -25.24 -3.70
N GLY A 270 -34.91 -24.83 -2.46
CA GLY A 270 -35.73 -25.42 -1.38
C GLY A 270 -35.24 -25.22 0.05
N ALA A 271 -35.88 -24.27 0.74
CA ALA A 271 -36.27 -24.33 2.14
C ALA A 271 -35.27 -23.98 3.27
N ALA A 272 -35.69 -22.97 4.02
CA ALA A 272 -35.59 -22.76 5.47
C ALA A 272 -34.30 -22.19 6.07
N ARG A 273 -34.48 -20.96 6.55
CA ARG A 273 -33.59 -20.12 7.39
C ARG A 273 -33.07 -20.86 8.62
N ALA A 274 -31.74 -20.77 8.83
CA ALA A 274 -31.14 -20.71 10.15
C ALA A 274 -29.95 -19.75 10.09
N ALA A 275 -29.84 -18.86 11.09
CA ALA A 275 -28.88 -17.80 11.19
C ALA A 275 -27.44 -18.33 11.21
N GLY A 276 -26.58 -17.80 10.29
CA GLY A 276 -25.16 -18.10 10.21
C GLY A 276 -24.66 -17.77 8.81
N GLY A 277 -24.21 -16.50 8.59
CA GLY A 277 -23.66 -16.08 7.31
C GLY A 277 -22.43 -16.87 6.90
N PRO A 278 -22.12 -17.01 5.60
CA PRO A 278 -20.96 -17.74 5.12
C PRO A 278 -19.69 -16.97 5.52
N MET A 279 -18.88 -17.56 6.40
CA MET A 279 -17.55 -17.07 6.70
C MET A 279 -16.70 -17.14 5.43
N ARG A 280 -16.33 -15.99 4.87
CA ARG A 280 -15.16 -15.85 3.98
C ARG A 280 -13.93 -16.28 4.78
N GLY A 281 -13.02 -17.05 4.17
CA GLY A 281 -11.87 -17.69 4.79
C GLY A 281 -10.76 -16.78 5.33
N GLU A 282 -11.02 -15.50 5.58
CA GLU A 282 -10.09 -14.57 6.22
C GLU A 282 -10.22 -14.62 7.75
N ILE A 283 -9.08 -14.84 8.40
CA ILE A 283 -8.97 -14.88 9.87
C ILE A 283 -8.55 -13.48 10.32
N ASN A 284 -9.49 -12.66 10.76
CA ASN A 284 -9.23 -11.29 11.19
C ASN A 284 -9.21 -11.12 12.71
N THR A 285 -9.81 -12.06 13.45
CA THR A 285 -9.86 -12.04 14.91
C THR A 285 -9.36 -13.35 15.51
N ARG A 286 -8.94 -13.29 16.78
CA ARG A 286 -8.62 -14.50 17.54
C ARG A 286 -9.79 -15.48 17.57
N HIS A 287 -11.02 -14.98 17.63
CA HIS A 287 -12.23 -15.78 17.59
C HIS A 287 -12.36 -16.52 16.26
N ASP A 288 -12.12 -15.84 15.14
CA ASP A 288 -12.15 -16.46 13.80
C ASP A 288 -11.11 -17.57 13.68
N ALA A 289 -9.89 -17.34 14.21
CA ALA A 289 -8.85 -18.35 14.24
C ALA A 289 -9.29 -19.61 15.00
N LEU A 290 -9.91 -19.44 16.16
CA LEU A 290 -10.43 -20.57 16.95
C LEU A 290 -11.54 -21.32 16.23
N LEU A 291 -12.44 -20.62 15.56
CA LEU A 291 -13.52 -21.23 14.76
C LEU A 291 -12.98 -21.97 13.53
N MET A 292 -11.94 -21.44 12.86
CA MET A 292 -11.31 -22.13 11.74
C MET A 292 -10.57 -23.39 12.19
N LEU A 293 -9.87 -23.35 13.32
CA LEU A 293 -9.27 -24.55 13.90
C LEU A 293 -10.30 -25.62 14.24
N ASP A 294 -11.50 -25.25 14.73
CA ASP A 294 -12.59 -26.21 14.96
C ASP A 294 -13.08 -26.86 13.67
N LYS A 295 -13.21 -26.10 12.58
CA LYS A 295 -13.58 -26.65 11.27
C LYS A 295 -12.52 -27.62 10.74
N VAL A 296 -11.24 -27.29 10.88
CA VAL A 296 -10.12 -28.17 10.48
C VAL A 296 -10.14 -29.47 11.30
N ILE A 297 -10.33 -29.37 12.62
CA ILE A 297 -10.45 -30.54 13.50
C ILE A 297 -11.60 -31.43 13.04
N ALA A 298 -12.80 -30.87 12.87
CA ALA A 298 -13.99 -31.62 12.46
C ALA A 298 -13.83 -32.29 11.08
N PHE A 299 -13.15 -31.61 10.16
CA PHE A 299 -12.84 -32.16 8.83
C PHE A 299 -11.90 -33.37 8.93
N LEU A 300 -10.78 -33.23 9.66
CA LEU A 300 -9.80 -34.31 9.81
C LEU A 300 -10.35 -35.50 10.60
N GLU A 301 -11.13 -35.28 11.65
CA GLU A 301 -11.80 -36.36 12.38
C GLU A 301 -12.79 -37.18 11.52
N LYS A 302 -13.39 -36.49 10.54
CA LYS A 302 -14.34 -37.15 9.60
C LYS A 302 -13.61 -37.88 8.46
N THR A 303 -12.53 -37.29 7.94
CA THR A 303 -11.85 -37.83 6.73
C THR A 303 -10.72 -38.79 7.07
N GLU A 304 -10.07 -38.60 8.24
CA GLU A 304 -8.89 -39.34 8.66
C GLU A 304 -8.95 -39.75 10.13
N PRO A 305 -9.83 -40.70 10.51
CA PRO A 305 -10.12 -41.03 11.92
C PRO A 305 -8.88 -41.56 12.71
N GLY A 306 -7.83 -42.01 12.01
CA GLY A 306 -6.57 -42.47 12.65
C GLY A 306 -5.45 -41.43 12.71
N ASN A 307 -5.67 -40.20 12.23
CA ASN A 307 -4.66 -39.18 12.16
C ASN A 307 -4.49 -38.48 13.53
N PRO A 308 -3.26 -38.34 14.09
CA PRO A 308 -3.03 -37.63 15.33
C PRO A 308 -3.15 -36.10 15.23
N ALA A 309 -3.23 -35.53 14.02
CA ALA A 309 -3.29 -34.08 13.78
C ALA A 309 -4.43 -33.38 14.54
N PRO A 310 -5.67 -33.91 14.62
CA PRO A 310 -6.74 -33.28 15.41
C PRO A 310 -6.38 -33.08 16.87
N MET A 311 -5.63 -34.02 17.47
CA MET A 311 -5.21 -33.92 18.88
C MET A 311 -4.19 -32.80 19.07
N LEU A 312 -3.25 -32.65 18.13
CA LEU A 312 -2.23 -31.58 18.16
C LEU A 312 -2.87 -30.20 17.92
N ILE A 313 -3.81 -30.11 17.01
CA ILE A 313 -4.56 -28.87 16.73
C ILE A 313 -5.43 -28.46 17.95
N LYS A 314 -6.08 -29.42 18.62
CA LYS A 314 -6.80 -29.17 19.86
C LYS A 314 -5.88 -28.66 20.97
N ARG A 315 -4.64 -29.16 21.05
CA ARG A 315 -3.63 -28.65 21.99
C ARG A 315 -3.22 -27.23 21.60
N ALA A 316 -2.88 -26.96 20.34
CA ALA A 316 -2.51 -25.62 19.85
C ALA A 316 -3.64 -24.60 20.11
N LYS A 317 -4.92 -24.99 19.90
CA LYS A 317 -6.10 -24.16 20.17
C LYS A 317 -6.15 -23.68 21.63
N ARG A 318 -5.79 -24.53 22.60
CA ARG A 318 -5.77 -24.18 24.04
C ARG A 318 -4.69 -23.15 24.38
N LEU A 319 -3.64 -23.06 23.57
CA LEU A 319 -2.55 -22.09 23.77
C LEU A 319 -2.86 -20.71 23.19
N VAL A 320 -3.90 -20.57 22.37
CA VAL A 320 -4.30 -19.31 21.77
C VAL A 320 -4.85 -18.36 22.85
N GLY A 321 -4.10 -17.30 23.15
CA GLY A 321 -4.51 -16.27 24.11
C GLY A 321 -4.09 -16.49 25.54
N VAL A 322 -3.26 -17.48 25.79
CA VAL A 322 -2.68 -17.79 27.11
C VAL A 322 -1.35 -17.05 27.27
N SER A 323 -0.93 -16.78 28.51
CA SER A 323 0.34 -16.11 28.77
C SER A 323 1.53 -16.98 28.37
N PHE A 324 2.68 -16.34 28.07
CA PHE A 324 3.91 -17.06 27.72
C PHE A 324 4.32 -18.11 28.77
N ILE A 325 4.18 -17.77 30.07
CA ILE A 325 4.52 -18.66 31.17
C ILE A 325 3.60 -19.88 31.20
N ASP A 326 2.31 -19.69 30.96
CA ASP A 326 1.35 -20.80 30.93
C ASP A 326 1.58 -21.69 29.67
N ILE A 327 1.97 -21.10 28.53
CA ILE A 327 2.38 -21.86 27.35
C ILE A 327 3.61 -22.72 27.63
N MET A 328 4.60 -22.16 28.32
CA MET A 328 5.80 -22.91 28.70
C MET A 328 5.50 -24.01 29.72
N ASN A 329 4.57 -23.76 30.64
CA ASN A 329 4.08 -24.79 31.60
C ASN A 329 3.45 -25.99 30.89
N ASP A 330 2.69 -25.76 29.79
CA ASP A 330 2.05 -26.84 29.03
C ASP A 330 3.00 -27.56 28.06
N LEU A 331 3.94 -26.84 27.41
CA LEU A 331 4.84 -27.37 26.39
C LEU A 331 6.14 -27.95 26.95
N ALA A 332 6.73 -27.31 27.97
CA ALA A 332 8.04 -27.66 28.50
C ALA A 332 8.14 -27.34 30.02
N PRO A 333 7.42 -28.06 30.86
CA PRO A 333 7.39 -27.79 32.32
C PRO A 333 8.78 -27.84 32.97
N ASP A 334 9.68 -28.66 32.45
CA ASP A 334 11.06 -28.78 32.98
C ASP A 334 11.94 -27.55 32.66
N ALA A 335 11.60 -26.76 31.64
CA ALA A 335 12.33 -25.55 31.25
C ALA A 335 12.00 -24.33 32.12
N ILE A 336 10.93 -24.36 32.90
CA ILE A 336 10.46 -23.21 33.70
C ILE A 336 11.47 -22.81 34.76
N ASN A 337 12.11 -23.75 35.41
CA ASN A 337 13.13 -23.45 36.42
C ASN A 337 14.31 -22.68 35.81
N SER A 338 14.69 -22.99 34.58
CA SER A 338 15.75 -22.27 33.86
C SER A 338 15.31 -20.87 33.44
N ILE A 339 14.06 -20.70 33.05
CA ILE A 339 13.47 -19.38 32.65
C ILE A 339 13.36 -18.50 33.93
N GLN A 340 12.85 -19.01 35.04
CA GLN A 340 12.72 -18.28 36.32
C GLN A 340 14.08 -17.86 36.87
N ASN A 341 15.13 -18.61 36.62
CA ASN A 341 16.49 -18.26 37.02
C ASN A 341 17.04 -17.06 36.19
N ILE A 342 16.56 -16.87 34.98
CA ILE A 342 16.97 -15.77 34.09
C ILE A 342 16.08 -14.53 34.30
N THR A 343 14.77 -14.72 34.44
CA THR A 343 13.78 -13.61 34.46
C THR A 343 13.37 -13.19 35.87
N GLY A 344 13.73 -13.95 36.91
CA GLY A 344 13.22 -13.77 38.28
C GLY A 344 11.82 -14.40 38.46
N LYS A 345 11.44 -14.65 39.70
CA LYS A 345 10.08 -15.14 40.01
C LYS A 345 9.07 -14.01 39.74
N PRO A 346 7.93 -14.28 39.08
CA PRO A 346 6.87 -13.29 38.96
C PRO A 346 6.37 -12.89 40.36
N VAL A 347 6.25 -11.57 40.58
CA VAL A 347 5.72 -10.95 41.81
C VAL A 347 4.21 -11.09 41.82
#